data_f3aec7723c8614bc36fbc290d7afe446
#
_entry.id   f3aec7723c8614bc36fbc290d7afe446
#
_cell.length_a   1.000
_cell.length_b   1.000
_cell.length_c   1.000
_cell.angle_alpha   90.00
_cell.angle_beta   90.00
_cell.angle_gamma   90.00
#
_symmetry.space_group_name_H-M   'P 1'
#
loop_
_entity.id
_entity.type
_entity.pdbx_description
1 polymer ?
#
loop_
_entity_poly.entity_id
_entity_poly.type
_entity_poly.pdbx_seq_one_letter_code
_entity_poly.pdbx_strand_id
1 'polypeptide(L)'
;MIDRQLQIDNQNSTIGNRQSTISIVDCGLADYRTILEQQNQLCKKRQRGEIPDTILIVEHPPVITFGARQNANKLLTSREYLVKRNIDVVDTRRGGGVTAHNPGQLVVYPILNLQKLNFSVSEYIIKLEETSLQLLEQLGVHCQRRKGFPGLWVGRKKIASIGVQISKSVTRHGTAINIQNDLSIFDLFVPCGLEGTKMTSVLNETGKQHSMSDIKKKLSQLLAEHFSNELRTTGQERRELPPWLRRTLPAGKDYNRTENILSSLVINTICTHANCPNRGDCWSRGTATVLILGNICTRNCGFCSVPAGKPQPPDPTEPHRIAQMAKQMSLKYLVLTSVDRDDLPDGGAVHFRSCIDVIRQCRPDIKFEILTPDFRNCQAEALEILRDVLPFVFAHNIETVPSLYPTARAGGNYQLSLNLLRLAKEKYGGIRTKSSIMLGLGETDDEVEQVLKDLRGVGCDRITIGQYLKPSKNSLEVVQYVPPEKFNLWRHKAAELGFSWITSSPFARSSYLAEKETPS
;
A
#
# COMPACT_ATOMS: atom_id res chain seq x y z
N MET A 1 50.01 -12.58 -13.63
CA MET A 1 50.08 -12.02 -14.99
C MET A 1 48.90 -12.55 -15.75
N ILE A 2 47.96 -11.72 -15.95
CA ILE A 2 47.28 -11.20 -17.12
C ILE A 2 46.07 -10.44 -16.63
N ASP A 3 46.28 -9.16 -16.51
CA ASP A 3 45.26 -8.14 -16.42
C ASP A 3 44.56 -8.08 -17.78
N ARG A 4 43.32 -8.53 -17.89
CA ARG A 4 42.45 -8.22 -19.01
C ARG A 4 41.36 -7.30 -18.49
N GLN A 5 41.63 -6.02 -18.53
CA GLN A 5 40.64 -4.95 -18.60
C GLN A 5 39.69 -5.25 -19.77
N LEU A 6 38.49 -5.70 -19.46
CA LEU A 6 37.38 -5.71 -20.43
C LEU A 6 36.97 -4.27 -20.70
N GLN A 7 37.49 -3.69 -21.79
CA GLN A 7 36.90 -2.53 -22.43
C GLN A 7 35.53 -2.94 -22.97
N ILE A 8 34.49 -2.34 -22.39
CA ILE A 8 33.12 -2.44 -22.88
C ILE A 8 32.98 -1.38 -23.98
N ASP A 9 32.84 -1.84 -25.23
CA ASP A 9 32.49 -0.95 -26.35
C ASP A 9 31.13 -0.31 -26.06
N ASN A 10 31.19 0.97 -25.78
CA ASN A 10 30.06 1.85 -25.57
C ASN A 10 29.36 2.13 -26.91
N GLN A 11 28.32 1.39 -27.26
CA GLN A 11 27.29 1.95 -28.14
C GLN A 11 26.31 2.76 -27.28
N ASN A 12 26.76 3.94 -26.86
CA ASN A 12 25.94 4.95 -26.20
C ASN A 12 25.01 5.60 -27.24
N SER A 13 23.74 5.31 -27.20
CA SER A 13 22.71 6.24 -27.69
C SER A 13 22.46 7.28 -26.60
N THR A 14 23.32 8.29 -26.54
CA THR A 14 23.13 9.51 -25.75
C THR A 14 22.16 10.42 -26.48
N ILE A 15 20.90 10.45 -26.03
CA ILE A 15 19.98 11.55 -26.35
C ILE A 15 20.18 12.58 -25.22
N GLY A 16 20.77 13.74 -25.60
CA GLY A 16 21.21 14.75 -24.66
C GLY A 16 20.11 15.63 -24.09
N ASN A 17 20.14 15.91 -22.83
CA ASN A 17 20.31 17.20 -22.15
C ASN A 17 20.26 16.95 -20.61
N ARG A 18 21.02 17.78 -19.88
CA ARG A 18 21.32 17.62 -18.44
C ARG A 18 20.07 17.52 -17.58
N GLN A 19 19.64 16.28 -17.23
CA GLN A 19 18.93 15.93 -15.99
C GLN A 19 18.72 14.40 -15.97
N SER A 20 19.24 13.70 -14.94
CA SER A 20 19.12 12.28 -14.57
C SER A 20 18.75 11.27 -15.69
N THR A 21 19.67 11.00 -16.58
CA THR A 21 19.57 9.94 -17.60
C THR A 21 19.65 8.56 -16.93
N ILE A 22 18.68 7.66 -17.24
CA ILE A 22 18.77 6.25 -16.89
C ILE A 22 19.71 5.57 -17.90
N SER A 23 20.69 4.82 -17.40
CA SER A 23 21.54 3.99 -18.24
C SER A 23 20.88 2.63 -18.45
N ILE A 24 20.63 2.23 -19.69
CA ILE A 24 20.10 0.91 -20.05
C ILE A 24 21.19 0.13 -20.76
N VAL A 25 21.51 -1.07 -20.24
CA VAL A 25 22.62 -1.90 -20.72
C VAL A 25 22.09 -3.26 -21.14
N ASP A 26 22.25 -3.64 -22.39
CA ASP A 26 22.02 -5.01 -22.85
C ASP A 26 23.27 -5.86 -22.56
N CYS A 27 23.12 -6.84 -21.69
CA CYS A 27 24.18 -7.77 -21.30
C CYS A 27 24.23 -9.02 -22.18
N GLY A 28 23.36 -9.14 -23.17
CA GLY A 28 23.29 -10.32 -24.03
C GLY A 28 22.91 -11.60 -23.27
N LEU A 29 23.47 -12.73 -23.68
CA LEU A 29 23.40 -14.00 -22.96
C LEU A 29 24.57 -14.06 -21.97
N ALA A 30 24.30 -14.03 -20.67
CA ALA A 30 25.32 -13.94 -19.64
C ALA A 30 25.02 -14.84 -18.45
N ASP A 31 26.09 -15.38 -17.84
CA ASP A 31 26.00 -16.22 -16.66
C ASP A 31 25.31 -15.51 -15.49
N TYR A 32 24.47 -16.24 -14.75
CA TYR A 32 23.65 -15.66 -13.69
C TYR A 32 24.48 -15.13 -12.52
N ARG A 33 25.53 -15.86 -12.11
CA ARG A 33 26.37 -15.46 -10.95
C ARG A 33 27.17 -14.21 -11.29
N THR A 34 27.67 -14.11 -12.52
CA THR A 34 28.37 -12.93 -13.04
C THR A 34 27.47 -11.70 -13.00
N ILE A 35 26.24 -11.82 -13.49
CA ILE A 35 25.27 -10.72 -13.47
C ILE A 35 24.82 -10.40 -12.05
N LEU A 36 24.67 -11.38 -11.17
CA LEU A 36 24.33 -11.15 -9.76
C LEU A 36 25.42 -10.33 -9.05
N GLU A 37 26.70 -10.64 -9.30
CA GLU A 37 27.81 -9.86 -8.74
C GLU A 37 27.83 -8.43 -9.32
N GLN A 38 27.60 -8.29 -10.62
CA GLN A 38 27.48 -6.98 -11.26
C GLN A 38 26.34 -6.15 -10.64
N GLN A 39 25.17 -6.75 -10.41
CA GLN A 39 24.07 -6.07 -9.69
C GLN A 39 24.49 -5.62 -8.29
N ASN A 40 25.23 -6.45 -7.55
CA ASN A 40 25.73 -6.11 -6.22
C ASN A 40 26.66 -4.89 -6.24
N GLN A 41 27.59 -4.87 -7.19
CA GLN A 41 28.55 -3.78 -7.36
C GLN A 41 27.84 -2.47 -7.80
N LEU A 42 26.94 -2.54 -8.79
CA LEU A 42 26.17 -1.40 -9.25
C LEU A 42 25.26 -0.87 -8.13
N CYS A 43 24.63 -1.75 -7.36
CA CYS A 43 23.82 -1.35 -6.21
C CYS A 43 24.64 -0.54 -5.18
N LYS A 44 25.84 -1.03 -4.82
CA LYS A 44 26.74 -0.30 -3.90
C LYS A 44 27.16 1.06 -4.46
N LYS A 45 27.55 1.14 -5.76
CA LYS A 45 27.90 2.39 -6.42
C LYS A 45 26.71 3.36 -6.47
N ARG A 46 25.51 2.86 -6.77
CA ARG A 46 24.29 3.68 -6.82
C ARG A 46 23.88 4.20 -5.44
N GLN A 47 24.05 3.40 -4.39
CA GLN A 47 23.82 3.82 -2.99
C GLN A 47 24.74 4.98 -2.58
N ARG A 48 25.98 5.01 -3.07
CA ARG A 48 26.94 6.10 -2.86
C ARG A 48 26.75 7.29 -3.80
N GLY A 49 25.87 7.16 -4.79
CA GLY A 49 25.61 8.21 -5.77
C GLY A 49 26.67 8.33 -6.87
N GLU A 50 27.54 7.34 -7.02
CA GLU A 50 28.66 7.32 -7.96
C GLU A 50 28.23 7.04 -9.42
N ILE A 51 27.04 6.47 -9.60
CA ILE A 51 26.48 6.15 -10.92
C ILE A 51 25.02 6.60 -11.01
N PRO A 52 24.48 6.85 -12.23
CA PRO A 52 23.06 7.08 -12.46
C PRO A 52 22.24 5.81 -12.15
N ASP A 53 20.91 5.93 -12.20
CA ASP A 53 20.01 4.78 -12.24
C ASP A 53 20.33 3.92 -13.46
N THR A 54 20.48 2.61 -13.26
CA THR A 54 20.96 1.69 -14.30
C THR A 54 20.02 0.50 -14.41
N ILE A 55 19.69 0.09 -15.63
CA ILE A 55 18.84 -1.09 -15.89
C ILE A 55 19.62 -2.06 -16.76
N LEU A 56 19.76 -3.31 -16.30
CA LEU A 56 20.35 -4.38 -17.08
C LEU A 56 19.25 -5.19 -17.76
N ILE A 57 19.41 -5.47 -19.04
CA ILE A 57 18.58 -6.39 -19.84
C ILE A 57 19.47 -7.59 -20.18
N VAL A 58 18.99 -8.80 -19.91
CA VAL A 58 19.83 -10.00 -20.03
C VAL A 58 19.01 -11.23 -20.37
N GLU A 59 19.63 -12.18 -21.02
CA GLU A 59 19.22 -13.59 -21.09
C GLU A 59 20.22 -14.43 -20.31
N HIS A 60 19.77 -15.52 -19.66
CA HIS A 60 20.66 -16.40 -18.91
C HIS A 60 20.75 -17.79 -19.53
N PRO A 61 21.87 -18.49 -19.42
CA PRO A 61 21.92 -19.95 -19.51
C PRO A 61 20.95 -20.60 -18.52
N PRO A 62 20.59 -21.90 -18.69
CA PRO A 62 19.65 -22.55 -17.81
C PRO A 62 20.08 -22.48 -16.33
N VAL A 63 19.26 -21.85 -15.51
CA VAL A 63 19.50 -21.68 -14.07
C VAL A 63 18.20 -21.69 -13.29
N ILE A 64 18.19 -22.37 -12.14
CA ILE A 64 17.11 -22.32 -11.14
C ILE A 64 17.59 -21.47 -9.97
N THR A 65 16.78 -20.49 -9.56
CA THR A 65 17.13 -19.59 -8.46
C THR A 65 16.14 -19.73 -7.30
N PHE A 66 16.65 -19.85 -6.08
CA PHE A 66 15.84 -19.83 -4.86
C PHE A 66 15.69 -18.42 -4.33
N GLY A 67 14.45 -18.05 -3.99
CA GLY A 67 14.14 -16.76 -3.37
C GLY A 67 14.16 -16.82 -1.84
N ALA A 68 13.89 -15.65 -1.22
CA ALA A 68 13.92 -15.49 0.22
C ALA A 68 12.82 -16.27 0.97
N ARG A 69 11.74 -16.68 0.31
CA ARG A 69 10.66 -17.49 0.89
C ARG A 69 11.05 -18.97 0.88
N GLN A 70 11.76 -19.44 1.90
CA GLN A 70 12.24 -20.81 1.98
C GLN A 70 11.15 -21.88 1.81
N ASN A 71 9.96 -21.69 2.39
CA ASN A 71 8.83 -22.62 2.28
C ASN A 71 8.25 -22.74 0.86
N ALA A 72 8.59 -21.81 -0.04
CA ALA A 72 8.19 -21.80 -1.44
C ALA A 72 9.30 -22.30 -2.39
N ASN A 73 10.42 -22.80 -1.84
CA ASN A 73 11.58 -23.32 -2.58
C ASN A 73 11.53 -24.85 -2.67
N LYS A 74 10.58 -25.40 -3.44
CA LYS A 74 10.37 -26.84 -3.58
C LYS A 74 10.81 -27.33 -4.95
N LEU A 75 11.91 -28.09 -5.01
CA LEU A 75 12.31 -28.85 -6.20
C LEU A 75 11.50 -30.14 -6.30
N LEU A 76 11.18 -30.54 -7.52
CA LEU A 76 10.53 -31.81 -7.86
C LEU A 76 11.53 -32.83 -8.41
N THR A 77 12.83 -32.47 -8.45
CA THR A 77 13.93 -33.30 -8.95
C THR A 77 15.16 -33.16 -8.06
N SER A 78 16.14 -34.06 -8.22
CA SER A 78 17.41 -34.00 -7.46
C SER A 78 18.37 -32.95 -8.04
N ARG A 79 19.31 -32.47 -7.20
CA ARG A 79 20.38 -31.55 -7.67
C ARG A 79 21.31 -32.24 -8.69
N GLU A 80 21.57 -33.53 -8.53
CA GLU A 80 22.38 -34.31 -9.45
C GLU A 80 21.75 -34.39 -10.85
N TYR A 81 20.43 -34.49 -10.92
CA TYR A 81 19.70 -34.46 -12.20
C TYR A 81 19.85 -33.09 -12.90
N LEU A 82 19.81 -31.98 -12.14
CA LEU A 82 19.98 -30.63 -12.67
C LEU A 82 21.41 -30.43 -13.22
N VAL A 83 22.44 -30.88 -12.48
CA VAL A 83 23.84 -30.80 -12.91
C VAL A 83 24.07 -31.58 -14.22
N LYS A 84 23.50 -32.79 -14.35
CA LYS A 84 23.59 -33.59 -15.59
C LYS A 84 22.98 -32.91 -16.79
N ARG A 85 22.04 -31.97 -16.58
CA ARG A 85 21.41 -31.18 -17.63
C ARG A 85 22.02 -29.79 -17.82
N ASN A 86 23.13 -29.50 -17.21
CA ASN A 86 23.81 -28.22 -17.21
C ASN A 86 22.87 -27.09 -16.71
N ILE A 87 22.01 -27.36 -15.72
CA ILE A 87 21.14 -26.38 -15.06
C ILE A 87 21.81 -25.97 -13.75
N ASP A 88 22.26 -24.71 -13.65
CA ASP A 88 22.85 -24.20 -12.40
C ASP A 88 21.75 -23.96 -11.35
N VAL A 89 22.13 -24.00 -10.07
CA VAL A 89 21.23 -23.75 -8.93
C VAL A 89 21.87 -22.69 -8.05
N VAL A 90 21.16 -21.55 -7.88
CA VAL A 90 21.68 -20.39 -7.16
C VAL A 90 20.71 -19.93 -6.07
N ASP A 91 21.23 -19.83 -4.84
CA ASP A 91 20.50 -19.23 -3.73
C ASP A 91 20.60 -17.71 -3.80
N THR A 92 19.45 -17.04 -3.72
CA THR A 92 19.35 -15.58 -3.82
C THR A 92 18.51 -15.00 -2.67
N ARG A 93 18.59 -13.67 -2.50
CA ARG A 93 17.76 -12.95 -1.53
C ARG A 93 16.63 -12.16 -2.19
N ARG A 94 16.29 -12.44 -3.46
CA ARG A 94 15.13 -11.81 -4.12
C ARG A 94 13.83 -12.24 -3.47
N GLY A 95 12.81 -11.39 -3.59
CA GLY A 95 11.45 -11.75 -3.17
C GLY A 95 10.91 -12.96 -3.91
N GLY A 96 9.95 -13.65 -3.29
CA GLY A 96 9.32 -14.85 -3.84
C GLY A 96 10.06 -16.16 -3.50
N GLY A 97 9.58 -17.27 -4.07
CA GLY A 97 10.16 -18.61 -3.98
C GLY A 97 11.03 -18.94 -5.19
N VAL A 98 11.06 -20.23 -5.57
CA VAL A 98 11.85 -20.74 -6.69
C VAL A 98 11.34 -20.21 -8.04
N THR A 99 12.27 -19.90 -8.95
CA THR A 99 12.01 -19.62 -10.38
C THR A 99 13.18 -20.11 -11.23
N ALA A 100 13.03 -20.05 -12.56
CA ALA A 100 14.09 -20.41 -13.50
C ALA A 100 14.29 -19.35 -14.56
N HIS A 101 15.49 -19.34 -15.13
CA HIS A 101 15.85 -18.55 -16.30
C HIS A 101 16.55 -19.46 -17.31
N ASN A 102 16.32 -19.20 -18.60
CA ASN A 102 16.97 -19.91 -19.71
C ASN A 102 16.90 -19.06 -21.00
N PRO A 103 17.68 -19.40 -22.05
CA PRO A 103 17.71 -18.63 -23.29
C PRO A 103 16.31 -18.45 -23.91
N GLY A 104 16.05 -17.28 -24.44
CA GLY A 104 14.74 -16.89 -24.96
C GLY A 104 13.76 -16.31 -23.91
N GLN A 105 14.19 -16.26 -22.62
CA GLN A 105 13.50 -15.49 -21.58
C GLN A 105 14.17 -14.13 -21.42
N LEU A 106 13.38 -13.06 -21.45
CA LEU A 106 13.87 -11.69 -21.28
C LEU A 106 13.87 -11.32 -19.80
N VAL A 107 15.04 -11.02 -19.25
CA VAL A 107 15.19 -10.68 -17.83
C VAL A 107 15.67 -9.23 -17.69
N VAL A 108 15.07 -8.50 -16.76
CA VAL A 108 15.34 -7.08 -16.51
C VAL A 108 15.69 -6.89 -15.04
N TYR A 109 16.84 -6.26 -14.80
CA TYR A 109 17.33 -5.95 -13.46
C TYR A 109 17.51 -4.43 -13.29
N PRO A 110 16.49 -3.70 -12.80
CA PRO A 110 16.65 -2.29 -12.52
C PRO A 110 17.41 -2.07 -11.21
N ILE A 111 18.48 -1.29 -11.28
CA ILE A 111 19.25 -0.79 -10.14
C ILE A 111 18.95 0.70 -10.00
N LEU A 112 17.82 0.98 -9.35
CA LEU A 112 17.22 2.31 -9.24
C LEU A 112 17.19 2.78 -7.80
N ASN A 113 17.44 4.06 -7.56
CA ASN A 113 17.21 4.65 -6.25
C ASN A 113 15.75 5.13 -6.16
N LEU A 114 14.90 4.33 -5.52
CA LEU A 114 13.47 4.59 -5.40
C LEU A 114 13.17 5.91 -4.68
N GLN A 115 13.99 6.30 -3.73
CA GLN A 115 13.84 7.57 -3.02
C GLN A 115 14.07 8.77 -3.96
N LYS A 116 15.11 8.72 -4.81
CA LYS A 116 15.36 9.77 -5.80
C LYS A 116 14.32 9.81 -6.92
N LEU A 117 13.74 8.66 -7.26
CA LEU A 117 12.65 8.56 -8.23
C LEU A 117 11.27 8.82 -7.60
N ASN A 118 11.23 9.02 -6.27
CA ASN A 118 9.99 9.20 -5.51
C ASN A 118 8.97 8.06 -5.74
N PHE A 119 9.46 6.81 -5.78
CA PHE A 119 8.63 5.62 -5.87
C PHE A 119 8.51 4.92 -4.53
N SER A 120 7.30 4.54 -4.15
CA SER A 120 7.08 3.46 -3.18
C SER A 120 7.46 2.11 -3.78
N VAL A 121 7.66 1.11 -2.93
CA VAL A 121 7.91 -0.27 -3.39
C VAL A 121 6.75 -0.79 -4.25
N SER A 122 5.52 -0.49 -3.86
CA SER A 122 4.32 -0.91 -4.60
C SER A 122 4.24 -0.24 -5.97
N GLU A 123 4.53 1.05 -6.07
CA GLU A 123 4.58 1.76 -7.36
C GLU A 123 5.68 1.21 -8.26
N TYR A 124 6.83 0.88 -7.71
CA TYR A 124 7.91 0.25 -8.46
C TYR A 124 7.48 -1.11 -9.05
N ILE A 125 6.82 -1.96 -8.26
CA ILE A 125 6.28 -3.25 -8.74
C ILE A 125 5.23 -3.02 -9.85
N ILE A 126 4.30 -2.08 -9.64
CA ILE A 126 3.27 -1.72 -10.63
C ILE A 126 3.93 -1.21 -11.93
N LYS A 127 5.00 -0.44 -11.83
CA LYS A 127 5.75 0.05 -13.01
C LYS A 127 6.42 -1.09 -13.79
N LEU A 128 7.00 -2.08 -13.09
CA LEU A 128 7.56 -3.27 -13.73
C LEU A 128 6.46 -4.09 -14.45
N GLU A 129 5.30 -4.24 -13.81
CA GLU A 129 4.16 -4.91 -14.42
C GLU A 129 3.64 -4.14 -15.63
N GLU A 130 3.51 -2.81 -15.54
CA GLU A 130 3.04 -1.94 -16.62
C GLU A 130 3.95 -2.02 -17.85
N THR A 131 5.25 -1.88 -17.63
CA THR A 131 6.26 -1.99 -18.70
C THR A 131 6.18 -3.36 -19.39
N SER A 132 6.06 -4.43 -18.58
CA SER A 132 5.96 -5.79 -19.11
C SER A 132 4.63 -6.02 -19.86
N LEU A 133 3.53 -5.45 -19.36
CA LEU A 133 2.20 -5.55 -19.97
C LEU A 133 2.17 -4.86 -21.34
N GLN A 134 2.66 -3.63 -21.43
CA GLN A 134 2.72 -2.89 -22.69
C GLN A 134 3.61 -3.59 -23.73
N LEU A 135 4.75 -4.17 -23.29
CA LEU A 135 5.57 -4.97 -24.20
C LEU A 135 4.79 -6.18 -24.72
N LEU A 136 4.12 -6.92 -23.85
CA LEU A 136 3.37 -8.12 -24.21
C LEU A 136 2.19 -7.80 -25.13
N GLU A 137 1.49 -6.69 -24.90
CA GLU A 137 0.43 -6.19 -25.80
C GLU A 137 0.97 -5.88 -27.20
N GLN A 138 2.15 -5.22 -27.30
CA GLN A 138 2.81 -4.96 -28.60
C GLN A 138 3.25 -6.25 -29.31
N LEU A 139 3.41 -7.34 -28.58
CA LEU A 139 3.74 -8.67 -29.11
C LEU A 139 2.48 -9.51 -29.39
N GLY A 140 1.27 -8.95 -29.18
CA GLY A 140 -0.02 -9.59 -29.44
C GLY A 140 -0.52 -10.51 -28.32
N VAL A 141 -0.01 -10.35 -27.09
CA VAL A 141 -0.45 -11.14 -25.94
C VAL A 141 -1.25 -10.27 -24.96
N HIS A 142 -2.52 -10.59 -24.78
CA HIS A 142 -3.38 -9.97 -23.78
C HIS A 142 -3.17 -10.65 -22.41
N CYS A 143 -2.66 -9.93 -21.44
CA CYS A 143 -2.38 -10.43 -20.11
C CYS A 143 -2.91 -9.48 -19.03
N GLN A 144 -2.97 -9.96 -17.79
CA GLN A 144 -3.53 -9.21 -16.66
C GLN A 144 -2.71 -9.40 -15.39
N ARG A 145 -2.86 -8.45 -14.48
CA ARG A 145 -2.35 -8.54 -13.10
C ARG A 145 -3.27 -9.40 -12.23
N ARG A 146 -2.70 -10.05 -11.21
CA ARG A 146 -3.45 -10.76 -10.17
C ARG A 146 -3.15 -10.19 -8.80
N LYS A 147 -4.16 -9.76 -8.07
CA LYS A 147 -4.01 -9.25 -6.70
C LYS A 147 -3.36 -10.31 -5.80
N GLY A 148 -2.27 -9.95 -5.12
CA GLY A 148 -1.52 -10.85 -4.24
C GLY A 148 -0.47 -11.73 -4.93
N PHE A 149 -0.39 -11.74 -6.27
CA PHE A 149 0.51 -12.58 -7.06
C PHE A 149 1.30 -11.75 -8.07
N PRO A 150 2.37 -11.05 -7.67
CA PRO A 150 3.13 -10.18 -8.56
C PRO A 150 3.58 -10.87 -9.85
N GLY A 151 3.45 -10.16 -10.98
CA GLY A 151 3.71 -10.64 -12.32
C GLY A 151 2.46 -10.62 -13.21
N LEU A 152 2.57 -11.17 -14.43
CA LEU A 152 1.51 -11.11 -15.43
C LEU A 152 1.00 -12.49 -15.81
N TRP A 153 -0.29 -12.55 -16.14
CA TRP A 153 -1.02 -13.79 -16.35
C TRP A 153 -1.89 -13.76 -17.60
N VAL A 154 -1.89 -14.86 -18.33
CA VAL A 154 -2.82 -15.13 -19.43
C VAL A 154 -3.78 -16.21 -18.94
N GLY A 155 -5.01 -15.83 -18.60
CA GLY A 155 -5.93 -16.73 -17.91
C GLY A 155 -5.33 -17.26 -16.60
N ARG A 156 -5.11 -18.58 -16.51
CA ARG A 156 -4.51 -19.24 -15.34
C ARG A 156 -2.99 -19.47 -15.48
N LYS A 157 -2.39 -19.16 -16.64
CA LYS A 157 -0.98 -19.37 -16.94
C LYS A 157 -0.17 -18.11 -16.65
N LYS A 158 1.04 -18.25 -16.09
CA LYS A 158 1.91 -17.11 -15.78
C LYS A 158 2.90 -16.87 -16.93
N ILE A 159 2.97 -15.63 -17.44
CA ILE A 159 3.87 -15.25 -18.53
C ILE A 159 5.05 -14.41 -18.06
N ALA A 160 4.88 -13.63 -16.99
CA ALA A 160 5.97 -12.85 -16.42
C ALA A 160 6.01 -12.99 -14.89
N SER A 161 7.21 -13.10 -14.34
CA SER A 161 7.48 -13.25 -12.91
C SER A 161 8.24 -12.04 -12.38
N ILE A 162 7.90 -11.57 -11.18
CA ILE A 162 8.59 -10.46 -10.51
C ILE A 162 9.14 -10.95 -9.17
N GLY A 163 10.42 -10.68 -8.96
CA GLY A 163 11.10 -10.93 -7.68
C GLY A 163 12.17 -9.89 -7.47
N VAL A 164 11.95 -8.95 -6.54
CA VAL A 164 12.85 -7.82 -6.28
C VAL A 164 13.46 -7.89 -4.90
N GLN A 165 14.58 -7.20 -4.72
CA GLN A 165 15.19 -6.92 -3.43
C GLN A 165 15.53 -5.44 -3.37
N ILE A 166 15.30 -4.81 -2.20
CA ILE A 166 15.59 -3.40 -1.99
C ILE A 166 16.51 -3.26 -0.78
N SER A 167 17.59 -2.50 -0.93
CA SER A 167 18.55 -2.22 0.13
C SER A 167 18.93 -0.76 0.11
N LYS A 168 18.74 -0.03 1.22
CA LYS A 168 19.01 1.42 1.32
C LYS A 168 18.40 2.19 0.14
N SER A 169 17.11 1.94 -0.11
CA SER A 169 16.33 2.51 -1.22
C SER A 169 16.78 2.16 -2.64
N VAL A 170 17.78 1.31 -2.84
CA VAL A 170 18.24 0.87 -4.16
C VAL A 170 17.76 -0.54 -4.46
N THR A 171 17.19 -0.73 -5.66
CA THR A 171 16.61 -1.98 -6.13
C THR A 171 17.66 -2.94 -6.68
N ARG A 172 17.38 -4.24 -6.63
CA ARG A 172 18.09 -5.34 -7.31
C ARG A 172 17.11 -6.41 -7.74
N HIS A 173 17.52 -7.29 -8.63
CA HIS A 173 16.65 -8.23 -9.34
C HIS A 173 15.53 -7.47 -10.06
N GLY A 174 14.43 -8.13 -10.44
CA GLY A 174 13.40 -7.43 -11.19
C GLY A 174 12.34 -8.34 -11.77
N THR A 175 12.20 -8.34 -13.10
CA THR A 175 11.17 -9.12 -13.82
C THR A 175 11.80 -10.05 -14.85
N ALA A 176 11.16 -11.20 -15.06
CA ALA A 176 11.50 -12.16 -16.11
C ALA A 176 10.24 -12.43 -16.94
N ILE A 177 10.33 -12.25 -18.25
CA ILE A 177 9.24 -12.39 -19.22
C ILE A 177 9.56 -13.55 -20.15
N ASN A 178 8.66 -14.53 -20.23
CA ASN A 178 8.82 -15.66 -21.12
C ASN A 178 8.45 -15.25 -22.55
N ILE A 179 9.42 -15.21 -23.43
CA ILE A 179 9.21 -14.85 -24.85
C ILE A 179 9.13 -16.12 -25.70
N GLN A 180 10.20 -16.87 -25.84
CA GLN A 180 10.31 -18.08 -26.66
C GLN A 180 11.21 -19.14 -26.04
N ASN A 181 11.41 -19.05 -24.73
CA ASN A 181 12.23 -19.95 -23.95
C ASN A 181 11.54 -21.30 -23.74
N ASP A 182 12.33 -22.36 -23.54
CA ASP A 182 11.83 -23.67 -23.17
C ASP A 182 11.20 -23.65 -21.77
N LEU A 183 9.90 -23.90 -21.71
CA LEU A 183 9.13 -23.87 -20.47
C LEU A 183 9.25 -25.15 -19.65
N SER A 184 9.82 -26.23 -20.18
CA SER A 184 9.99 -27.52 -19.47
C SER A 184 10.86 -27.38 -18.21
N ILE A 185 11.73 -26.37 -18.15
CA ILE A 185 12.52 -26.07 -16.95
C ILE A 185 11.64 -25.76 -15.73
N PHE A 186 10.43 -25.25 -15.92
CA PHE A 186 9.49 -24.94 -14.84
C PHE A 186 8.78 -26.18 -14.27
N ASP A 187 8.85 -27.33 -14.96
CA ASP A 187 8.30 -28.61 -14.49
C ASP A 187 9.21 -29.25 -13.42
N LEU A 188 10.42 -28.74 -13.25
CA LEU A 188 11.42 -29.27 -12.32
C LEU A 188 11.24 -28.79 -10.87
N PHE A 189 10.30 -27.87 -10.63
CA PHE A 189 9.99 -27.31 -9.32
C PHE A 189 8.57 -26.77 -9.24
N VAL A 190 8.09 -26.43 -8.03
CA VAL A 190 6.78 -25.76 -7.84
C VAL A 190 6.95 -24.24 -8.01
N PRO A 191 6.49 -23.64 -9.13
CA PRO A 191 6.71 -22.21 -9.40
C PRO A 191 6.07 -21.31 -8.32
N CYS A 192 6.86 -20.42 -7.70
CA CYS A 192 6.42 -19.46 -6.69
C CYS A 192 5.71 -20.08 -5.46
N GLY A 193 5.82 -21.40 -5.23
CA GLY A 193 5.07 -22.11 -4.19
C GLY A 193 3.59 -22.26 -4.47
N LEU A 194 3.13 -22.03 -5.71
CA LEU A 194 1.74 -22.17 -6.15
C LEU A 194 1.56 -23.49 -6.89
N GLU A 195 1.03 -24.49 -6.22
CA GLU A 195 0.73 -25.79 -6.82
C GLU A 195 -0.28 -25.62 -7.98
N GLY A 196 -0.03 -26.30 -9.10
CA GLY A 196 -0.89 -26.25 -10.30
C GLY A 196 -0.72 -25.01 -11.20
N THR A 197 0.19 -24.08 -10.88
CA THR A 197 0.49 -22.95 -11.76
C THR A 197 1.26 -23.41 -12.98
N LYS A 198 0.69 -23.23 -14.17
CA LYS A 198 1.38 -23.45 -15.44
C LYS A 198 2.05 -22.16 -15.92
N MET A 199 3.21 -22.30 -16.58
CA MET A 199 3.87 -21.19 -17.25
C MET A 199 3.45 -21.12 -18.72
N THR A 200 3.55 -19.93 -19.32
CA THR A 200 3.36 -19.72 -20.75
C THR A 200 4.37 -18.71 -21.28
N SER A 201 4.44 -18.53 -22.60
CA SER A 201 5.34 -17.62 -23.31
C SER A 201 4.65 -16.92 -24.45
N VAL A 202 5.25 -15.86 -24.99
CA VAL A 202 4.73 -15.18 -26.19
C VAL A 202 4.58 -16.16 -27.35
N LEU A 203 5.60 -17.01 -27.56
CA LEU A 203 5.54 -18.03 -28.60
C LEU A 203 4.35 -18.98 -28.44
N ASN A 204 4.08 -19.45 -27.21
CA ASN A 204 2.96 -20.36 -26.95
C ASN A 204 1.59 -19.71 -27.10
N GLU A 205 1.45 -18.42 -26.82
CA GLU A 205 0.16 -17.71 -26.91
C GLU A 205 -0.10 -17.17 -28.32
N THR A 206 0.93 -16.87 -29.11
CA THR A 206 0.77 -16.24 -30.43
C THR A 206 1.18 -17.14 -31.61
N GLY A 207 1.94 -18.19 -31.37
CA GLY A 207 2.57 -19.03 -32.40
C GLY A 207 3.68 -18.32 -33.18
N LYS A 208 4.06 -17.10 -32.81
CA LYS A 208 5.04 -16.29 -33.55
C LYS A 208 6.38 -16.25 -32.85
N GLN A 209 7.45 -16.44 -33.62
CA GLN A 209 8.82 -16.16 -33.15
C GLN A 209 9.14 -14.67 -33.36
N HIS A 210 9.93 -14.14 -32.46
CA HIS A 210 10.35 -12.74 -32.50
C HIS A 210 11.87 -12.62 -32.39
N SER A 211 12.44 -11.60 -33.02
CA SER A 211 13.83 -11.22 -32.84
C SER A 211 14.04 -10.68 -31.40
N MET A 212 14.85 -11.37 -30.60
CA MET A 212 15.17 -10.90 -29.25
C MET A 212 15.80 -9.50 -29.25
N SER A 213 16.61 -9.19 -30.27
CA SER A 213 17.17 -7.82 -30.46
C SER A 213 16.09 -6.75 -30.59
N ASP A 214 15.04 -7.02 -31.38
CA ASP A 214 13.94 -6.07 -31.59
C ASP A 214 13.07 -5.92 -30.34
N ILE A 215 12.85 -7.03 -29.64
CA ILE A 215 12.15 -6.99 -28.34
C ILE A 215 12.94 -6.17 -27.30
N LYS A 216 14.26 -6.37 -27.21
CA LYS A 216 15.12 -5.61 -26.30
C LYS A 216 15.10 -4.11 -26.62
N LYS A 217 15.08 -3.72 -27.91
CA LYS A 217 14.94 -2.31 -28.32
C LYS A 217 13.58 -1.72 -27.87
N LYS A 218 12.46 -2.43 -28.13
CA LYS A 218 11.14 -1.99 -27.68
C LYS A 218 11.08 -1.87 -26.14
N LEU A 219 11.60 -2.87 -25.44
CA LEU A 219 11.65 -2.85 -23.98
C LEU A 219 12.50 -1.69 -23.45
N SER A 220 13.65 -1.38 -24.08
CA SER A 220 14.49 -0.25 -23.67
C SER A 220 13.76 1.08 -23.79
N GLN A 221 12.94 1.27 -24.84
CA GLN A 221 12.11 2.46 -24.99
C GLN A 221 11.07 2.55 -23.86
N LEU A 222 10.32 1.47 -23.61
CA LEU A 222 9.33 1.43 -22.55
C LEU A 222 9.95 1.64 -21.16
N LEU A 223 11.13 1.07 -20.91
CA LEU A 223 11.84 1.28 -19.64
C LEU A 223 12.28 2.74 -19.47
N ALA A 224 12.78 3.37 -20.53
CA ALA A 224 13.12 4.78 -20.52
C ALA A 224 11.86 5.63 -20.25
N GLU A 225 10.75 5.37 -20.92
CA GLU A 225 9.48 6.08 -20.70
C GLU A 225 8.93 5.93 -19.28
N HIS A 226 8.99 4.74 -18.70
CA HIS A 226 8.40 4.48 -17.39
C HIS A 226 9.28 4.88 -16.22
N PHE A 227 10.60 4.93 -16.40
CA PHE A 227 11.54 5.16 -15.31
C PHE A 227 12.38 6.43 -15.46
N SER A 228 12.39 7.13 -16.67
CA SER A 228 13.05 8.42 -16.80
C SER A 228 12.26 9.54 -16.09
N ASN A 229 12.97 10.52 -15.56
CA ASN A 229 12.33 11.70 -14.97
C ASN A 229 11.77 12.69 -16.02
N GLU A 230 12.09 12.53 -17.32
CA GLU A 230 11.76 13.51 -18.37
C GLU A 230 10.27 13.56 -18.78
N LEU A 231 9.52 12.46 -18.61
CA LEU A 231 8.09 12.40 -18.99
C LEU A 231 7.11 12.91 -17.92
N ARG A 232 7.62 13.46 -16.81
CA ARG A 232 6.77 14.02 -15.75
C ARG A 232 6.46 15.51 -15.89
N THR A 233 6.86 16.15 -16.99
CA THR A 233 6.67 17.60 -17.21
C THR A 233 5.39 17.97 -17.97
N THR A 234 4.49 17.05 -18.27
CA THR A 234 3.16 17.41 -18.80
C THR A 234 2.10 17.32 -17.70
N GLY A 235 1.92 18.44 -16.99
CA GLY A 235 0.62 18.83 -16.45
C GLY A 235 0.29 18.50 -15.01
N GLN A 236 1.23 18.06 -14.14
CA GLN A 236 1.05 18.19 -12.68
C GLN A 236 2.41 18.10 -12.01
N GLU A 237 2.91 19.21 -11.48
CA GLU A 237 3.95 19.22 -10.46
C GLU A 237 3.45 18.37 -9.28
N ARG A 238 3.91 17.11 -9.17
CA ARG A 238 3.82 16.40 -7.89
C ARG A 238 4.74 17.17 -6.96
N ARG A 239 4.14 18.02 -6.12
CA ARG A 239 4.86 18.70 -5.05
C ARG A 239 5.58 17.63 -4.24
N GLU A 240 6.91 17.67 -4.22
CA GLU A 240 7.71 16.76 -3.36
C GLU A 240 7.16 16.84 -1.94
N LEU A 241 6.99 15.66 -1.31
CA LEU A 241 6.60 15.66 0.11
C LEU A 241 7.66 16.40 0.91
N PRO A 242 7.28 17.45 1.63
CA PRO A 242 8.20 18.18 2.49
C PRO A 242 8.95 17.24 3.44
N PRO A 243 10.14 17.61 3.92
CA PRO A 243 10.94 16.75 4.80
C PRO A 243 10.18 16.22 6.02
N TRP A 244 9.27 17.03 6.60
CA TRP A 244 8.46 16.65 7.76
C TRP A 244 7.33 15.66 7.46
N LEU A 245 7.07 15.36 6.17
CA LEU A 245 6.09 14.35 5.73
C LEU A 245 6.76 13.06 5.20
N ARG A 246 8.06 12.91 5.38
CA ARG A 246 8.78 11.69 5.00
C ARG A 246 8.79 10.72 6.17
N ARG A 247 8.42 9.45 5.94
CA ARG A 247 8.51 8.36 6.91
C ARG A 247 9.26 7.17 6.35
N THR A 248 9.91 6.43 7.25
CA THR A 248 10.52 5.13 6.92
C THR A 248 9.45 4.10 6.59
N LEU A 249 9.76 3.23 5.63
CA LEU A 249 8.87 2.13 5.27
C LEU A 249 8.71 1.16 6.44
N PRO A 250 7.50 0.63 6.65
CA PRO A 250 7.24 -0.34 7.71
C PRO A 250 8.03 -1.63 7.47
N ALA A 251 8.76 -2.07 8.48
CA ALA A 251 9.49 -3.34 8.47
C ALA A 251 9.69 -3.85 9.90
N GLY A 252 9.76 -5.17 10.08
CA GLY A 252 10.10 -5.80 11.35
C GLY A 252 9.23 -7.01 11.70
N LYS A 253 9.65 -7.78 12.72
CA LYS A 253 8.94 -8.99 13.15
C LYS A 253 7.52 -8.69 13.66
N ASP A 254 7.36 -7.62 14.44
CA ASP A 254 6.08 -7.25 15.04
C ASP A 254 5.09 -6.72 14.01
N TYR A 255 5.56 -5.95 13.02
CA TYR A 255 4.75 -5.57 11.86
C TYR A 255 4.20 -6.80 11.13
N ASN A 256 5.08 -7.76 10.79
CA ASN A 256 4.70 -8.99 10.09
C ASN A 256 3.74 -9.86 10.91
N ARG A 257 3.93 -9.90 12.25
CA ARG A 257 3.01 -10.60 13.16
C ARG A 257 1.60 -10.01 13.07
N THR A 258 1.47 -8.69 13.18
CA THR A 258 0.18 -8.00 13.06
C THR A 258 -0.45 -8.24 11.69
N GLU A 259 0.31 -8.08 10.60
CA GLU A 259 -0.14 -8.33 9.23
C GLU A 259 -0.67 -9.76 9.05
N ASN A 260 0.05 -10.76 9.57
CA ASN A 260 -0.35 -12.17 9.48
C ASN A 260 -1.64 -12.45 10.25
N ILE A 261 -1.82 -11.89 11.46
CA ILE A 261 -3.05 -12.05 12.23
C ILE A 261 -4.24 -11.45 11.47
N LEU A 262 -4.12 -10.21 11.00
CA LEU A 262 -5.18 -9.52 10.27
C LEU A 262 -5.56 -10.27 8.97
N SER A 263 -4.55 -10.75 8.23
CA SER A 263 -4.76 -11.47 6.98
C SER A 263 -5.38 -12.85 7.18
N SER A 264 -4.91 -13.61 8.18
CA SER A 264 -5.41 -14.96 8.46
C SER A 264 -6.87 -14.96 8.93
N LEU A 265 -7.30 -13.91 9.62
CA LEU A 265 -8.68 -13.72 10.10
C LEU A 265 -9.55 -12.91 9.15
N VAL A 266 -9.03 -12.55 7.97
CA VAL A 266 -9.74 -11.73 6.96
C VAL A 266 -10.33 -10.44 7.58
N ILE A 267 -9.52 -9.74 8.38
CA ILE A 267 -9.93 -8.48 9.03
C ILE A 267 -9.64 -7.30 8.10
N ASN A 268 -10.67 -6.52 7.81
CA ASN A 268 -10.52 -5.25 7.10
C ASN A 268 -9.99 -4.19 8.07
N THR A 269 -9.06 -3.35 7.60
CA THR A 269 -8.55 -2.21 8.38
C THR A 269 -8.54 -0.94 7.54
N ILE A 270 -8.86 0.17 8.17
CA ILE A 270 -8.70 1.49 7.52
C ILE A 270 -7.22 1.79 7.24
N CYS A 271 -6.30 1.20 8.01
CA CYS A 271 -4.86 1.34 7.81
C CYS A 271 -4.41 0.89 6.42
N THR A 272 -5.03 -0.18 5.89
CA THR A 272 -4.75 -0.70 4.54
C THR A 272 -5.55 0.05 3.49
N HIS A 273 -6.86 0.23 3.71
CA HIS A 273 -7.76 0.85 2.72
C HIS A 273 -7.46 2.33 2.49
N ALA A 274 -7.05 3.08 3.54
CA ALA A 274 -6.68 4.49 3.41
C ALA A 274 -5.19 4.74 3.15
N ASN A 275 -4.39 3.71 2.85
CA ASN A 275 -2.92 3.83 2.71
C ASN A 275 -2.29 4.68 3.83
N CYS A 276 -2.69 4.40 5.08
CA CYS A 276 -2.33 5.22 6.23
C CYS A 276 -0.81 5.31 6.44
N PRO A 277 -0.23 6.52 6.55
CA PRO A 277 1.21 6.71 6.71
C PRO A 277 1.72 6.18 8.06
N ASN A 278 0.84 5.97 9.03
CA ASN A 278 1.17 5.46 10.36
C ASN A 278 1.13 3.93 10.45
N ARG A 279 0.71 3.22 9.36
CA ARG A 279 0.55 1.76 9.39
C ARG A 279 1.77 1.03 9.92
N GLY A 280 2.98 1.45 9.49
CA GLY A 280 4.22 0.84 9.95
C GLY A 280 4.43 0.94 11.45
N ASP A 281 4.23 2.12 12.01
CA ASP A 281 4.36 2.39 13.44
C ASP A 281 3.26 1.68 14.25
N CYS A 282 1.98 1.82 13.86
CA CYS A 282 0.87 1.19 14.55
C CYS A 282 0.99 -0.34 14.58
N TRP A 283 1.25 -0.96 13.43
CA TRP A 283 1.35 -2.42 13.33
C TRP A 283 2.58 -2.99 14.04
N SER A 284 3.68 -2.25 14.07
CA SER A 284 4.86 -2.64 14.87
C SER A 284 4.58 -2.59 16.39
N ARG A 285 3.60 -1.79 16.83
CA ARG A 285 3.11 -1.74 18.21
C ARG A 285 1.93 -2.69 18.48
N GLY A 286 1.55 -3.49 17.48
CA GLY A 286 0.43 -4.41 17.59
C GLY A 286 -0.94 -3.73 17.64
N THR A 287 -1.09 -2.52 17.07
CA THR A 287 -2.35 -1.78 17.02
C THR A 287 -2.86 -1.62 15.59
N ALA A 288 -4.16 -1.74 15.37
CA ALA A 288 -4.83 -1.51 14.10
C ALA A 288 -6.23 -0.95 14.33
N THR A 289 -6.72 -0.14 13.39
CA THR A 289 -8.12 0.32 13.37
C THR A 289 -8.92 -0.61 12.47
N VAL A 290 -9.88 -1.29 13.06
CA VAL A 290 -10.70 -2.27 12.35
C VAL A 290 -11.80 -1.55 11.57
N LEU A 291 -11.98 -1.93 10.32
CA LEU A 291 -13.06 -1.46 9.44
C LEU A 291 -14.12 -2.57 9.36
N ILE A 292 -15.27 -2.33 9.95
CA ILE A 292 -16.41 -3.26 9.97
C ILE A 292 -17.42 -2.97 8.86
N LEU A 293 -18.39 -3.87 8.67
CA LEU A 293 -19.45 -3.79 7.66
C LEU A 293 -18.94 -3.89 6.22
N GLY A 294 -17.79 -4.54 6.05
CA GLY A 294 -17.18 -4.78 4.75
C GLY A 294 -16.20 -3.68 4.30
N ASN A 295 -15.95 -3.62 3.00
CA ASN A 295 -14.95 -2.75 2.38
C ASN A 295 -15.50 -1.96 1.17
N ILE A 296 -16.82 -1.86 1.03
CA ILE A 296 -17.51 -1.04 0.03
C ILE A 296 -18.42 -0.07 0.78
N CYS A 297 -18.31 1.21 0.45
CA CYS A 297 -19.06 2.30 1.08
C CYS A 297 -20.23 2.72 0.19
N THR A 298 -21.35 3.10 0.78
CA THR A 298 -22.49 3.71 0.03
C THR A 298 -22.19 5.13 -0.44
N ARG A 299 -21.11 5.76 0.08
CA ARG A 299 -20.71 7.14 -0.25
C ARG A 299 -19.36 7.18 -0.94
N ASN A 300 -19.11 8.27 -1.69
CA ASN A 300 -17.89 8.50 -2.46
C ASN A 300 -17.19 9.79 -2.02
N CYS A 301 -16.64 9.81 -0.81
CA CYS A 301 -15.90 10.96 -0.30
C CYS A 301 -14.60 11.18 -1.07
N GLY A 302 -14.34 12.41 -1.56
CA GLY A 302 -13.19 12.73 -2.40
C GLY A 302 -11.83 12.55 -1.73
N PHE A 303 -11.76 12.55 -0.41
CA PHE A 303 -10.53 12.32 0.35
C PHE A 303 -10.28 10.82 0.64
N CYS A 304 -11.25 9.94 0.40
CA CYS A 304 -11.21 8.53 0.81
C CYS A 304 -10.78 7.62 -0.34
N SER A 305 -10.18 6.47 -0.04
CA SER A 305 -9.84 5.44 -1.03
C SER A 305 -10.63 4.14 -0.85
N VAL A 306 -11.58 4.12 0.07
CA VAL A 306 -12.53 3.00 0.18
C VAL A 306 -13.44 3.03 -1.06
N PRO A 307 -13.59 1.91 -1.78
CA PRO A 307 -14.45 1.87 -2.98
C PRO A 307 -15.90 2.21 -2.65
N ALA A 308 -16.51 3.07 -3.49
CA ALA A 308 -17.93 3.34 -3.44
C ALA A 308 -18.72 2.32 -4.25
N GLY A 309 -19.92 1.94 -3.79
CA GLY A 309 -20.76 1.00 -4.50
C GLY A 309 -21.88 0.42 -3.65
N LYS A 310 -22.46 -0.70 -4.10
CA LYS A 310 -23.47 -1.44 -3.35
C LYS A 310 -22.78 -2.47 -2.45
N PRO A 311 -22.79 -2.29 -1.10
CA PRO A 311 -22.18 -3.24 -0.17
C PRO A 311 -22.91 -4.58 -0.17
N GLN A 312 -22.20 -5.63 0.25
CA GLN A 312 -22.82 -6.92 0.57
C GLN A 312 -23.55 -6.83 1.93
N PRO A 313 -24.50 -7.73 2.23
CA PRO A 313 -25.08 -7.83 3.56
C PRO A 313 -24.00 -7.92 4.64
N PRO A 314 -24.26 -7.41 5.87
CA PRO A 314 -23.34 -7.55 6.99
C PRO A 314 -22.98 -9.04 7.24
N ASP A 315 -21.68 -9.32 7.40
CA ASP A 315 -21.21 -10.68 7.67
C ASP A 315 -21.42 -11.02 9.16
N PRO A 316 -22.29 -11.98 9.49
CA PRO A 316 -22.58 -12.35 10.88
C PRO A 316 -21.38 -12.98 11.62
N THR A 317 -20.34 -13.39 10.89
CA THR A 317 -19.12 -13.97 11.47
C THR A 317 -18.04 -12.93 11.79
N GLU A 318 -18.16 -11.71 11.27
CA GLU A 318 -17.19 -10.62 11.46
C GLU A 318 -16.95 -10.30 12.95
N PRO A 319 -17.97 -10.20 13.83
CA PRO A 319 -17.76 -9.98 15.26
C PRO A 319 -16.86 -11.01 15.94
N HIS A 320 -17.02 -12.29 15.61
CA HIS A 320 -16.22 -13.38 16.17
C HIS A 320 -14.78 -13.35 15.68
N ARG A 321 -14.55 -13.04 14.40
CA ARG A 321 -13.19 -12.88 13.86
C ARG A 321 -12.45 -11.71 14.51
N ILE A 322 -13.15 -10.59 14.77
CA ILE A 322 -12.57 -9.43 15.46
C ILE A 322 -12.25 -9.78 16.91
N ALA A 323 -13.12 -10.50 17.61
CA ALA A 323 -12.88 -10.99 18.97
C ALA A 323 -11.64 -11.90 19.04
N GLN A 324 -11.51 -12.82 18.08
CA GLN A 324 -10.33 -13.68 17.96
C GLN A 324 -9.04 -12.86 17.70
N MET A 325 -9.09 -11.86 16.85
CA MET A 325 -7.99 -10.92 16.62
C MET A 325 -7.61 -10.19 17.91
N ALA A 326 -8.59 -9.61 18.62
CA ALA A 326 -8.36 -8.88 19.88
C ALA A 326 -7.70 -9.78 20.95
N LYS A 327 -8.07 -11.05 20.99
CA LYS A 327 -7.46 -12.06 21.87
C LYS A 327 -6.02 -12.38 21.45
N GLN A 328 -5.75 -12.67 20.16
CA GLN A 328 -4.42 -13.03 19.67
C GLN A 328 -3.42 -11.87 19.80
N MET A 329 -3.88 -10.64 19.63
CA MET A 329 -3.07 -9.44 19.79
C MET A 329 -3.01 -8.93 21.24
N SER A 330 -3.74 -9.55 22.17
CA SER A 330 -3.85 -9.15 23.58
C SER A 330 -4.20 -7.66 23.76
N LEU A 331 -5.10 -7.15 22.93
CA LEU A 331 -5.47 -5.74 22.91
C LEU A 331 -6.13 -5.29 24.21
N LYS A 332 -5.73 -4.13 24.71
CA LYS A 332 -6.38 -3.42 25.83
C LYS A 332 -7.26 -2.27 25.34
N TYR A 333 -7.03 -1.82 24.11
CA TYR A 333 -7.77 -0.74 23.46
C TYR A 333 -8.01 -1.11 22.00
N LEU A 334 -9.23 -0.90 21.52
CA LEU A 334 -9.61 -1.20 20.14
C LEU A 334 -10.41 -0.06 19.53
N VAL A 335 -10.01 0.38 18.35
CA VAL A 335 -10.78 1.33 17.56
C VAL A 335 -11.55 0.58 16.48
N LEU A 336 -12.89 0.69 16.53
CA LEU A 336 -13.79 0.19 15.50
C LEU A 336 -14.31 1.35 14.65
N THR A 337 -14.20 1.24 13.34
CA THR A 337 -14.82 2.16 12.38
C THR A 337 -15.55 1.37 11.30
N SER A 338 -16.41 2.03 10.54
CA SER A 338 -17.16 1.36 9.47
C SER A 338 -17.11 2.16 8.17
N VAL A 339 -17.53 1.51 7.09
CA VAL A 339 -18.03 2.20 5.89
C VAL A 339 -19.39 2.81 6.17
N ASP A 340 -19.81 3.82 5.40
CA ASP A 340 -21.21 4.28 5.44
C ASP A 340 -22.12 3.20 4.83
N ARG A 341 -23.24 2.94 5.51
CA ARG A 341 -24.25 1.95 5.17
C ARG A 341 -25.64 2.60 5.12
N ASP A 342 -25.79 3.64 4.26
CA ASP A 342 -27.09 4.31 4.04
C ASP A 342 -28.18 3.35 3.49
N ASP A 343 -27.77 2.14 3.08
CA ASP A 343 -28.62 1.04 2.64
C ASP A 343 -29.24 0.23 3.81
N LEU A 344 -28.73 0.40 5.03
CA LEU A 344 -29.26 -0.26 6.23
C LEU A 344 -30.17 0.72 7.02
N PRO A 345 -31.32 0.26 7.55
CA PRO A 345 -32.25 1.12 8.26
C PRO A 345 -31.67 1.72 9.55
N ASP A 346 -30.71 1.04 10.18
CA ASP A 346 -30.01 1.45 11.40
C ASP A 346 -28.62 2.05 11.13
N GLY A 347 -28.24 2.24 9.86
CA GLY A 347 -26.92 2.71 9.46
C GLY A 347 -25.76 1.79 9.90
N GLY A 348 -26.07 0.55 10.33
CA GLY A 348 -25.10 -0.44 10.83
C GLY A 348 -24.89 -0.41 12.35
N ALA A 349 -25.71 0.30 13.12
CA ALA A 349 -25.57 0.40 14.59
C ALA A 349 -25.70 -0.96 15.29
N VAL A 350 -26.61 -1.84 14.83
CA VAL A 350 -26.76 -3.21 15.35
C VAL A 350 -25.47 -4.01 15.17
N HIS A 351 -24.77 -3.84 14.06
CA HIS A 351 -23.52 -4.54 13.82
C HIS A 351 -22.38 -4.04 14.71
N PHE A 352 -22.28 -2.72 14.94
CA PHE A 352 -21.35 -2.14 15.93
C PHE A 352 -21.61 -2.74 17.32
N ARG A 353 -22.89 -2.78 17.76
CA ARG A 353 -23.29 -3.38 19.02
C ARG A 353 -22.85 -4.84 19.10
N SER A 354 -23.17 -5.63 18.09
CA SER A 354 -22.79 -7.06 18.02
C SER A 354 -21.27 -7.26 18.13
N CYS A 355 -20.46 -6.45 17.44
CA CYS A 355 -19.01 -6.50 17.56
C CYS A 355 -18.54 -6.22 19.00
N ILE A 356 -19.07 -5.20 19.66
CA ILE A 356 -18.68 -4.83 21.02
C ILE A 356 -19.07 -5.93 21.99
N ASP A 357 -20.32 -6.47 21.90
CA ASP A 357 -20.82 -7.51 22.79
C ASP A 357 -19.97 -8.79 22.71
N VAL A 358 -19.71 -9.27 21.50
CA VAL A 358 -18.91 -10.50 21.28
C VAL A 358 -17.46 -10.31 21.76
N ILE A 359 -16.88 -9.14 21.54
CA ILE A 359 -15.50 -8.87 21.99
C ILE A 359 -15.43 -8.77 23.50
N ARG A 360 -16.40 -8.12 24.17
CA ARG A 360 -16.46 -8.01 25.64
C ARG A 360 -16.61 -9.36 26.32
N GLN A 361 -17.34 -10.30 25.72
CA GLN A 361 -17.43 -11.68 26.23
C GLN A 361 -16.05 -12.36 26.30
N CYS A 362 -15.18 -12.09 25.32
CA CYS A 362 -13.82 -12.65 25.27
C CYS A 362 -12.78 -11.81 26.02
N ARG A 363 -12.98 -10.50 26.11
CA ARG A 363 -12.07 -9.51 26.68
C ARG A 363 -12.86 -8.43 27.45
N PRO A 364 -13.32 -8.74 28.68
CA PRO A 364 -14.15 -7.83 29.46
C PRO A 364 -13.50 -6.46 29.76
N ASP A 365 -12.18 -6.43 29.91
CA ASP A 365 -11.42 -5.22 30.26
C ASP A 365 -11.05 -4.33 29.07
N ILE A 366 -11.42 -4.73 27.83
CA ILE A 366 -11.04 -3.96 26.64
C ILE A 366 -11.79 -2.63 26.59
N LYS A 367 -11.07 -1.55 26.33
CA LYS A 367 -11.67 -0.24 26.07
C LYS A 367 -11.92 -0.07 24.58
N PHE A 368 -13.07 0.50 24.23
CA PHE A 368 -13.46 0.76 22.85
C PHE A 368 -13.47 2.26 22.54
N GLU A 369 -12.95 2.61 21.38
CA GLU A 369 -13.33 3.81 20.65
C GLU A 369 -14.12 3.38 19.42
N ILE A 370 -15.30 3.96 19.22
CA ILE A 370 -16.05 3.75 17.98
C ILE A 370 -16.03 5.05 17.17
N LEU A 371 -15.60 4.93 15.91
CA LEU A 371 -15.66 6.00 14.92
C LEU A 371 -16.82 5.70 13.97
N THR A 372 -17.96 6.32 14.22
CA THR A 372 -19.22 6.01 13.55
C THR A 372 -19.40 6.84 12.26
N PRO A 373 -20.23 6.36 11.29
CA PRO A 373 -20.81 7.21 10.26
C PRO A 373 -21.73 8.25 10.89
N ASP A 374 -22.28 9.17 10.07
CA ASP A 374 -23.20 10.20 10.58
C ASP A 374 -24.62 9.70 10.86
N PHE A 375 -24.91 8.42 10.58
CA PHE A 375 -26.24 7.81 10.73
C PHE A 375 -27.36 8.67 10.14
N ARG A 376 -27.15 9.18 8.93
CA ARG A 376 -27.90 10.26 8.26
C ARG A 376 -29.41 10.27 8.55
N ASN A 377 -30.06 9.11 8.47
CA ASN A 377 -31.51 9.00 8.55
C ASN A 377 -32.02 8.39 9.88
N CYS A 378 -31.11 8.02 10.79
CA CYS A 378 -31.46 7.22 11.98
C CYS A 378 -30.57 7.53 13.20
N GLN A 379 -30.13 8.81 13.38
CA GLN A 379 -29.22 9.18 14.48
C GLN A 379 -29.77 8.80 15.86
N ALA A 380 -31.05 9.08 16.12
CA ALA A 380 -31.66 8.83 17.42
C ALA A 380 -31.78 7.33 17.72
N GLU A 381 -32.21 6.56 16.72
CA GLU A 381 -32.36 5.10 16.77
C GLU A 381 -31.00 4.41 16.90
N ALA A 382 -30.01 4.82 16.08
CA ALA A 382 -28.65 4.27 16.14
C ALA A 382 -28.00 4.51 17.50
N LEU A 383 -28.16 5.71 18.08
CA LEU A 383 -27.67 6.01 19.42
C LEU A 383 -28.43 5.21 20.50
N GLU A 384 -29.73 4.92 20.31
CA GLU A 384 -30.45 4.06 21.25
C GLU A 384 -29.92 2.63 21.24
N ILE A 385 -29.68 2.06 20.05
CA ILE A 385 -29.09 0.73 19.90
C ILE A 385 -27.73 0.62 20.60
N LEU A 386 -26.93 1.68 20.55
CA LEU A 386 -25.58 1.71 21.12
C LEU A 386 -25.57 2.04 22.64
N ARG A 387 -26.71 2.42 23.24
CA ARG A 387 -26.78 2.82 24.66
C ARG A 387 -26.26 1.76 25.63
N ASP A 388 -26.57 0.47 25.39
CA ASP A 388 -26.23 -0.62 26.30
C ASP A 388 -24.75 -1.04 26.18
N VAL A 389 -24.05 -0.59 25.12
CA VAL A 389 -22.68 -0.97 24.82
C VAL A 389 -21.73 0.23 24.77
N LEU A 390 -21.98 1.26 25.58
CA LEU A 390 -21.25 2.54 25.54
C LEU A 390 -19.74 2.34 25.39
N PRO A 391 -19.12 2.98 24.39
CA PRO A 391 -17.67 2.97 24.21
C PRO A 391 -17.00 3.87 25.26
N PHE A 392 -15.68 3.73 25.40
CA PHE A 392 -14.86 4.66 26.17
C PHE A 392 -14.77 6.04 25.50
N VAL A 393 -14.76 6.05 24.16
CA VAL A 393 -14.81 7.25 23.32
C VAL A 393 -15.81 7.04 22.18
N PHE A 394 -16.75 7.98 22.03
CA PHE A 394 -17.63 8.08 20.88
C PHE A 394 -17.06 9.09 19.89
N ALA A 395 -16.68 8.66 18.71
CA ALA A 395 -16.06 9.50 17.70
C ALA A 395 -16.92 9.61 16.44
N HIS A 396 -16.96 10.81 15.87
CA HIS A 396 -17.44 11.09 14.54
C HIS A 396 -16.63 12.23 13.94
N ASN A 397 -15.99 12.00 12.80
CA ASN A 397 -15.12 12.99 12.19
C ASN A 397 -15.92 14.05 11.41
N ILE A 398 -15.57 15.31 11.58
CA ILE A 398 -16.08 16.41 10.74
C ILE A 398 -15.36 16.44 9.37
N GLU A 399 -14.15 15.94 9.30
CA GLU A 399 -13.24 15.74 8.17
C GLU A 399 -12.69 17.02 7.55
N THR A 400 -13.53 18.03 7.27
CA THR A 400 -13.15 19.30 6.63
C THR A 400 -14.11 20.42 6.99
N VAL A 401 -13.89 21.62 6.46
CA VAL A 401 -14.72 22.82 6.66
C VAL A 401 -15.99 22.78 5.80
N PRO A 402 -17.07 23.51 6.17
CA PRO A 402 -18.35 23.48 5.45
C PRO A 402 -18.26 23.77 3.96
N SER A 403 -17.44 24.73 3.55
CA SER A 403 -17.26 25.13 2.15
C SER A 403 -16.75 24.00 1.25
N LEU A 404 -15.98 23.05 1.83
CA LEU A 404 -15.39 21.92 1.11
C LEU A 404 -16.24 20.65 1.15
N TYR A 405 -17.36 20.61 1.89
CA TYR A 405 -18.22 19.43 1.96
C TYR A 405 -18.70 18.92 0.59
N PRO A 406 -19.14 19.80 -0.35
CA PRO A 406 -19.62 19.34 -1.65
C PRO A 406 -18.58 18.53 -2.43
N THR A 407 -17.30 18.85 -2.29
CA THR A 407 -16.19 18.22 -3.02
C THR A 407 -15.47 17.14 -2.20
N ALA A 408 -15.18 17.41 -0.94
CA ALA A 408 -14.41 16.51 -0.11
C ALA A 408 -15.26 15.43 0.55
N ARG A 409 -16.46 15.76 1.01
CA ARG A 409 -17.37 14.83 1.69
C ARG A 409 -18.71 14.73 0.96
N ALA A 410 -18.64 14.40 -0.33
CA ALA A 410 -19.84 14.26 -1.15
C ALA A 410 -20.86 13.32 -0.51
N GLY A 411 -22.11 13.81 -0.35
CA GLY A 411 -23.15 13.10 0.37
C GLY A 411 -23.11 13.24 1.90
N GLY A 412 -22.11 13.88 2.51
CA GLY A 412 -22.10 14.25 3.93
C GLY A 412 -22.87 15.54 4.20
N ASN A 413 -23.19 15.77 5.46
CA ASN A 413 -23.82 17.02 5.92
C ASN A 413 -23.13 17.49 7.21
N TYR A 414 -22.64 18.73 7.19
CA TYR A 414 -21.88 19.32 8.30
C TYR A 414 -22.72 19.41 9.57
N GLN A 415 -23.94 19.90 9.47
CA GLN A 415 -24.83 20.07 10.62
C GLN A 415 -25.29 18.73 11.20
N LEU A 416 -25.49 17.69 10.35
CA LEU A 416 -25.79 16.35 10.84
C LEU A 416 -24.60 15.76 11.60
N SER A 417 -23.37 16.03 11.17
CA SER A 417 -22.17 15.59 11.88
C SER A 417 -22.04 16.23 13.26
N LEU A 418 -22.29 17.53 13.37
CA LEU A 418 -22.34 18.24 14.66
C LEU A 418 -23.50 17.74 15.54
N ASN A 419 -24.68 17.54 14.95
CA ASN A 419 -25.87 17.07 15.67
C ASN A 419 -25.64 15.66 16.27
N LEU A 420 -24.98 14.76 15.55
CA LEU A 420 -24.66 13.42 16.06
C LEU A 420 -23.81 13.50 17.35
N LEU A 421 -22.78 14.33 17.36
CA LEU A 421 -21.90 14.51 18.53
C LEU A 421 -22.67 15.13 19.70
N ARG A 422 -23.53 16.12 19.43
CA ARG A 422 -24.43 16.73 20.43
C ARG A 422 -25.37 15.69 21.02
N LEU A 423 -26.11 14.97 20.20
CA LEU A 423 -27.04 13.93 20.65
C LEU A 423 -26.36 12.83 21.46
N ALA A 424 -25.17 12.39 21.05
CA ALA A 424 -24.41 11.41 21.81
C ALA A 424 -24.03 11.95 23.20
N LYS A 425 -23.62 13.22 23.29
CA LYS A 425 -23.26 13.87 24.55
C LYS A 425 -24.47 13.98 25.48
N GLU A 426 -25.62 14.42 24.94
CA GLU A 426 -26.87 14.54 25.70
C GLU A 426 -27.40 13.19 26.17
N LYS A 427 -27.42 12.22 25.26
CA LYS A 427 -28.04 10.90 25.52
C LYS A 427 -27.25 10.03 26.48
N TYR A 428 -25.92 10.09 26.42
CA TYR A 428 -25.05 9.19 27.17
C TYR A 428 -24.43 9.80 28.42
N GLY A 429 -24.74 11.00 28.78
CA GLY A 429 -24.31 11.68 30.01
C GLY A 429 -22.83 11.45 30.36
N GLY A 430 -21.96 12.39 30.05
CA GLY A 430 -20.54 12.29 30.41
C GLY A 430 -19.66 11.44 29.49
N ILE A 431 -20.19 10.86 28.40
CA ILE A 431 -19.34 10.18 27.40
C ILE A 431 -18.30 11.13 26.81
N ARG A 432 -17.09 10.60 26.56
CA ARG A 432 -16.06 11.33 25.84
C ARG A 432 -16.36 11.35 24.36
N THR A 433 -16.54 12.52 23.78
CA THR A 433 -16.77 12.69 22.34
C THR A 433 -15.51 13.16 21.64
N LYS A 434 -15.31 12.72 20.41
CA LYS A 434 -14.11 13.01 19.62
C LYS A 434 -14.46 13.32 18.17
N SER A 435 -13.73 14.27 17.58
CA SER A 435 -13.79 14.56 16.15
C SER A 435 -12.39 14.73 15.55
N SER A 436 -12.32 14.78 14.22
CA SER A 436 -11.08 15.02 13.49
C SER A 436 -11.33 15.91 12.28
N ILE A 437 -10.35 16.77 11.99
CA ILE A 437 -10.29 17.59 10.79
C ILE A 437 -8.96 17.38 10.07
N MET A 438 -8.99 17.33 8.76
CA MET A 438 -7.82 17.28 7.89
C MET A 438 -7.54 18.66 7.31
N LEU A 439 -6.26 19.06 7.31
CA LEU A 439 -5.78 20.31 6.71
C LEU A 439 -5.05 20.05 5.40
N GLY A 440 -5.13 21.02 4.49
CA GLY A 440 -4.46 20.99 3.18
C GLY A 440 -5.37 20.61 2.02
N LEU A 441 -6.70 20.70 2.21
CA LEU A 441 -7.71 20.53 1.17
C LEU A 441 -8.14 21.85 0.50
N GLY A 442 -7.71 23.02 1.05
CA GLY A 442 -8.03 24.37 0.55
C GLY A 442 -8.85 25.22 1.52
N GLU A 443 -8.99 24.75 2.76
CA GLU A 443 -9.62 25.50 3.86
C GLU A 443 -8.83 26.75 4.23
N THR A 444 -9.53 27.77 4.70
CA THR A 444 -8.92 28.96 5.31
C THR A 444 -8.76 28.78 6.83
N ASP A 445 -7.88 29.60 7.44
CA ASP A 445 -7.69 29.58 8.89
C ASP A 445 -8.94 29.95 9.67
N ASP A 446 -9.70 30.92 9.19
CA ASP A 446 -10.95 31.37 9.83
C ASP A 446 -12.00 30.25 9.81
N GLU A 447 -12.09 29.48 8.71
CA GLU A 447 -12.99 28.35 8.61
C GLU A 447 -12.58 27.22 9.59
N VAL A 448 -11.29 26.93 9.72
CA VAL A 448 -10.78 25.92 10.67
C VAL A 448 -11.10 26.36 12.11
N GLU A 449 -10.87 27.64 12.44
CA GLU A 449 -11.18 28.17 13.76
C GLU A 449 -12.68 28.09 14.06
N GLN A 450 -13.54 28.40 13.07
CA GLN A 450 -14.99 28.26 13.21
C GLN A 450 -15.40 26.80 13.46
N VAL A 451 -14.83 25.83 12.74
CA VAL A 451 -15.07 24.40 12.99
C VAL A 451 -14.71 23.99 14.41
N LEU A 452 -13.59 24.48 14.95
CA LEU A 452 -13.22 24.20 16.33
C LEU A 452 -14.22 24.79 17.34
N LYS A 453 -14.72 26.02 17.09
CA LYS A 453 -15.76 26.64 17.90
C LYS A 453 -17.08 25.87 17.84
N ASP A 454 -17.48 25.45 16.64
CA ASP A 454 -18.73 24.69 16.44
C ASP A 454 -18.66 23.33 17.15
N LEU A 455 -17.54 22.61 17.05
CA LEU A 455 -17.32 21.36 17.76
C LEU A 455 -17.38 21.54 19.30
N ARG A 456 -16.78 22.60 19.83
CA ARG A 456 -16.90 22.91 21.27
C ARG A 456 -18.32 23.30 21.65
N GLY A 457 -19.01 24.02 20.77
CA GLY A 457 -20.43 24.43 20.98
C GLY A 457 -21.38 23.23 21.14
N VAL A 458 -21.08 22.10 20.49
CA VAL A 458 -21.83 20.84 20.66
C VAL A 458 -21.25 19.92 21.75
N GLY A 459 -20.29 20.38 22.54
CA GLY A 459 -19.72 19.64 23.67
C GLY A 459 -18.68 18.60 23.28
N CYS A 460 -18.08 18.69 22.10
CA CYS A 460 -17.01 17.77 21.69
C CYS A 460 -15.76 17.96 22.59
N ASP A 461 -15.29 16.89 23.22
CA ASP A 461 -14.19 16.95 24.20
C ASP A 461 -12.80 16.85 23.57
N ARG A 462 -12.67 16.16 22.44
CA ARG A 462 -11.41 15.74 21.87
C ARG A 462 -11.31 16.09 20.39
N ILE A 463 -10.13 16.56 19.96
CA ILE A 463 -9.90 16.94 18.56
C ILE A 463 -8.60 16.36 18.04
N THR A 464 -8.65 15.83 16.82
CA THR A 464 -7.46 15.44 16.04
C THR A 464 -7.36 16.35 14.82
N ILE A 465 -6.20 16.98 14.62
CA ILE A 465 -5.91 17.85 13.48
C ILE A 465 -4.71 17.28 12.74
N GLY A 466 -4.91 16.82 11.50
CA GLY A 466 -3.87 16.13 10.72
C GLY A 466 -3.77 16.67 9.29
N GLN A 467 -2.64 16.41 8.62
CA GLN A 467 -2.46 16.74 7.22
C GLN A 467 -3.26 15.78 6.33
N TYR A 468 -4.04 16.28 5.40
CA TYR A 468 -4.54 15.47 4.30
C TYR A 468 -3.38 14.96 3.42
N LEU A 469 -3.34 13.68 3.19
CA LEU A 469 -2.41 13.04 2.25
C LEU A 469 -3.21 12.21 1.27
N LYS A 470 -3.07 12.48 -0.01
CA LYS A 470 -3.81 11.83 -1.09
C LYS A 470 -3.61 10.30 -1.07
N PRO A 471 -4.63 9.49 -0.74
CA PRO A 471 -4.45 8.05 -0.55
C PRO A 471 -4.48 7.25 -1.85
N SER A 472 -5.09 7.80 -2.92
CA SER A 472 -5.21 7.14 -4.23
C SER A 472 -5.16 8.13 -5.38
N LYS A 473 -4.95 7.66 -6.62
CA LYS A 473 -4.93 8.53 -7.81
C LYS A 473 -6.26 9.25 -8.03
N ASN A 474 -7.36 8.65 -7.59
CA ASN A 474 -8.72 9.18 -7.78
C ASN A 474 -9.18 10.10 -6.65
N SER A 475 -8.39 10.23 -5.57
CA SER A 475 -8.71 11.12 -4.45
C SER A 475 -8.30 12.55 -4.76
N LEU A 476 -8.85 13.51 -4.02
CA LEU A 476 -8.59 14.94 -4.17
C LEU A 476 -7.08 15.25 -4.10
N GLU A 477 -6.64 16.26 -4.83
CA GLU A 477 -5.27 16.74 -4.75
C GLU A 477 -5.02 17.45 -3.42
N VAL A 478 -3.77 17.37 -2.95
CA VAL A 478 -3.33 18.16 -1.80
C VAL A 478 -3.14 19.61 -2.27
N VAL A 479 -3.94 20.53 -1.75
CA VAL A 479 -3.82 21.96 -2.08
C VAL A 479 -2.60 22.58 -1.38
N GLN A 480 -2.36 22.18 -0.12
CA GLN A 480 -1.23 22.69 0.65
C GLN A 480 -0.66 21.63 1.60
N TYR A 481 0.66 21.55 1.67
CA TYR A 481 1.35 20.87 2.76
C TYR A 481 1.59 21.86 3.89
N VAL A 482 0.80 21.69 4.96
CA VAL A 482 0.81 22.58 6.13
C VAL A 482 2.07 22.36 6.96
N PRO A 483 2.83 23.40 7.30
CA PRO A 483 4.06 23.25 8.08
C PRO A 483 3.77 22.86 9.55
N PRO A 484 4.71 22.17 10.24
CA PRO A 484 4.53 21.70 11.61
C PRO A 484 4.16 22.81 12.62
N GLU A 485 4.66 24.01 12.41
CA GLU A 485 4.40 25.18 13.27
C GLU A 485 2.92 25.55 13.26
N LYS A 486 2.23 25.37 12.13
CA LYS A 486 0.81 25.64 12.01
C LYS A 486 -0.01 24.63 12.82
N PHE A 487 0.41 23.36 12.88
CA PHE A 487 -0.24 22.37 13.76
C PHE A 487 -0.05 22.71 15.24
N ASN A 488 1.08 23.29 15.62
CA ASN A 488 1.28 23.78 16.98
C ASN A 488 0.35 24.97 17.29
N LEU A 489 0.18 25.91 16.36
CA LEU A 489 -0.78 26.99 16.50
C LEU A 489 -2.21 26.45 16.74
N TRP A 490 -2.66 25.50 15.91
CA TRP A 490 -3.99 24.89 16.07
C TRP A 490 -4.12 24.11 17.38
N ARG A 491 -3.05 23.52 17.88
CA ARG A 491 -3.05 22.88 19.21
C ARG A 491 -3.32 23.89 20.31
N HIS A 492 -2.66 25.05 20.29
CA HIS A 492 -2.88 26.12 21.27
C HIS A 492 -4.30 26.68 21.19
N LYS A 493 -4.79 27.02 20.00
CA LYS A 493 -6.16 27.50 19.81
C LYS A 493 -7.22 26.49 20.30
N ALA A 494 -7.03 25.21 20.04
CA ALA A 494 -7.92 24.17 20.55
C ALA A 494 -7.87 24.07 22.09
N ALA A 495 -6.70 24.25 22.71
CA ALA A 495 -6.56 24.27 24.16
C ALA A 495 -7.29 25.49 24.77
N GLU A 496 -7.16 26.67 24.17
CA GLU A 496 -7.86 27.89 24.58
C GLU A 496 -9.39 27.74 24.50
N LEU A 497 -9.88 27.00 23.50
CA LEU A 497 -11.30 26.66 23.36
C LEU A 497 -11.77 25.61 24.36
N GLY A 498 -10.88 24.98 25.13
CA GLY A 498 -11.21 24.03 26.20
C GLY A 498 -11.40 22.60 25.74
N PHE A 499 -10.76 22.16 24.65
CA PHE A 499 -10.68 20.73 24.35
C PHE A 499 -9.82 20.02 25.39
N SER A 500 -10.32 18.93 25.97
CA SER A 500 -9.63 18.16 27.01
C SER A 500 -8.52 17.25 26.50
N TRP A 501 -8.55 16.92 25.19
CA TRP A 501 -7.53 16.13 24.52
C TRP A 501 -7.32 16.62 23.08
N ILE A 502 -6.08 16.91 22.72
CA ILE A 502 -5.73 17.51 21.46
C ILE A 502 -4.56 16.77 20.83
N THR A 503 -4.75 16.20 19.66
CA THR A 503 -3.70 15.64 18.83
C THR A 503 -3.59 16.47 17.55
N SER A 504 -2.53 17.28 17.42
CA SER A 504 -2.31 18.14 16.25
C SER A 504 -0.89 17.97 15.74
N SER A 505 -0.75 17.36 14.57
CA SER A 505 0.53 17.16 13.88
C SER A 505 0.31 16.69 12.44
N PRO A 506 1.32 16.80 11.56
CA PRO A 506 1.19 16.35 10.16
C PRO A 506 0.73 14.90 10.00
N PHE A 507 1.14 14.02 10.91
CA PHE A 507 0.77 12.60 10.88
C PHE A 507 -0.37 12.22 11.83
N ALA A 508 -0.98 13.18 12.53
CA ALA A 508 -2.15 12.89 13.35
C ALA A 508 -3.27 12.27 12.50
N ARG A 509 -3.91 11.25 13.03
CA ARG A 509 -5.10 10.59 12.47
C ARG A 509 -6.05 10.30 13.62
N SER A 510 -7.33 10.20 13.33
CA SER A 510 -8.37 10.03 14.35
C SER A 510 -8.06 8.91 15.36
N SER A 511 -7.54 7.78 14.88
CA SER A 511 -7.20 6.62 15.73
C SER A 511 -5.70 6.46 16.03
N TYR A 512 -4.85 7.40 15.63
CA TYR A 512 -3.41 7.30 15.88
C TYR A 512 -3.08 7.60 17.35
N LEU A 513 -2.45 6.64 18.03
CA LEU A 513 -2.13 6.71 19.47
C LEU A 513 -3.37 6.81 20.39
N ALA A 514 -4.54 6.35 19.92
CA ALA A 514 -5.79 6.42 20.67
C ALA A 514 -5.68 5.68 22.03
N GLU A 515 -4.86 4.64 22.13
CA GLU A 515 -4.59 3.92 23.39
C GLU A 515 -3.92 4.78 24.48
N LYS A 516 -3.20 5.84 24.09
CA LYS A 516 -2.57 6.78 25.04
C LYS A 516 -3.56 7.78 25.65
N GLU A 517 -4.76 7.84 25.12
CA GLU A 517 -5.83 8.73 25.61
C GLU A 517 -6.51 8.19 26.89
N THR A 518 -6.11 7.02 27.36
CA THR A 518 -6.60 6.47 28.62
C THR A 518 -5.75 7.03 29.77
N PRO A 519 -6.34 7.62 30.84
CA PRO A 519 -5.60 7.83 32.08
C PRO A 519 -5.06 6.48 32.55
N SER A 520 -3.80 6.48 32.99
CA SER A 520 -3.15 5.33 33.63
C SER A 520 -3.90 4.86 34.88
#